data_2d0bbf2f860dd4cb1416ca96f4da127c
#
_entry.id   2d0bbf2f860dd4cb1416ca96f4da127c
#
_cell.length_a   1.000
_cell.length_b   1.000
_cell.length_c   1.000
_cell.angle_alpha   90.00
_cell.angle_beta   90.00
_cell.angle_gamma   90.00
#
_symmetry.space_group_name_H-M   'P 1'
#
loop_
_entity.id
_entity.type
_entity.pdbx_description
1 polymer ?
#
loop_
_entity_poly.entity_id
_entity_poly.type
_entity_poly.pdbx_seq_one_letter_code
_entity_poly.pdbx_strand_id
1 'polypeptide(L)'
;IEKETEKGKFYFIKTAPKNILVEELLISILPKALASISWKKSMKWSDHSLMWGRPLRSIFALFNGKKIAFQFDHLESSDEIIIEQDLASKIKKVKNFRDYDVLLKSNNIILDHNEREKIILKKINSTSKSKDYKETLNSKLLEEVVNIVENPNVLLVNFNKEYLKIPQEIIISTLEKHQRYFPIFDSRGRLT
;
A
#
# COMPACT_ATOMS: atom_id res chain seq x y z
N ILE A 1 0.02 10.50 47.31
CA ILE A 1 1.40 10.82 47.66
C ILE A 1 1.52 12.33 47.69
N GLU A 2 1.94 12.89 48.82
CA GLU A 2 2.27 14.29 48.91
C GLU A 2 3.67 14.52 48.35
N LYS A 3 3.84 15.52 47.50
CA LYS A 3 5.14 15.95 46.98
C LYS A 3 5.27 17.47 47.11
N GLU A 4 6.38 17.89 47.66
CA GLU A 4 6.76 19.27 47.71
C GLU A 4 7.50 19.65 46.42
N THR A 5 7.05 20.71 45.77
CA THR A 5 7.65 21.25 44.55
C THR A 5 8.04 22.70 44.80
N GLU A 6 8.80 23.30 43.92
CA GLU A 6 9.17 24.75 44.01
C GLU A 6 7.96 25.69 44.05
N LYS A 7 6.76 25.21 43.69
CA LYS A 7 5.49 25.94 43.68
C LYS A 7 4.59 25.61 44.89
N GLY A 8 5.08 24.80 45.87
CA GLY A 8 4.33 24.40 47.04
C GLY A 8 4.05 22.90 47.14
N LYS A 9 3.22 22.52 48.09
CA LYS A 9 2.83 21.12 48.35
C LYS A 9 1.66 20.71 47.46
N PHE A 10 1.82 19.59 46.75
CA PHE A 10 0.80 19.02 45.85
C PHE A 10 0.51 17.57 46.23
N TYR A 11 -0.75 17.17 46.09
CA TYR A 11 -1.18 15.79 46.25
C TYR A 11 -1.24 15.08 44.89
N PHE A 12 -0.52 13.99 44.75
CA PHE A 12 -0.50 13.15 43.57
C PHE A 12 -1.19 11.83 43.87
N ILE A 13 -2.10 11.42 42.97
CA ILE A 13 -2.67 10.07 43.05
C ILE A 13 -1.73 9.13 42.28
N LYS A 14 -1.17 8.15 42.97
CA LYS A 14 -0.41 7.07 42.33
C LYS A 14 -1.39 5.97 41.94
N THR A 15 -1.75 5.91 40.69
CA THR A 15 -2.48 4.77 40.12
C THR A 15 -1.51 3.61 39.89
N ALA A 16 -1.87 2.41 40.31
CA ALA A 16 -1.12 1.21 39.95
C ALA A 16 -1.19 1.03 38.39
N PRO A 17 -0.09 0.68 37.74
CA PRO A 17 -0.14 0.38 36.30
C PRO A 17 -1.12 -0.79 36.12
N LYS A 18 -2.10 -0.59 35.23
CA LYS A 18 -2.99 -1.65 34.80
C LYS A 18 -2.18 -2.56 33.88
N ASN A 19 -1.90 -3.79 34.29
CA ASN A 19 -1.37 -4.81 33.38
C ASN A 19 -2.47 -5.19 32.39
N ILE A 20 -2.40 -4.63 31.21
CA ILE A 20 -3.29 -5.00 30.10
C ILE A 20 -2.49 -5.92 29.19
N LEU A 21 -3.03 -7.10 28.90
CA LEU A 21 -2.46 -7.98 27.89
C LEU A 21 -2.61 -7.31 26.51
N VAL A 22 -1.50 -7.20 25.79
CA VAL A 22 -1.48 -6.52 24.48
C VAL A 22 -2.44 -7.18 23.49
N GLU A 23 -2.56 -8.50 23.55
CA GLU A 23 -3.47 -9.28 22.71
C GLU A 23 -4.95 -8.86 22.94
N GLU A 24 -5.38 -8.75 24.20
CA GLU A 24 -6.74 -8.32 24.54
C GLU A 24 -7.01 -6.87 24.08
N LEU A 25 -6.02 -6.02 24.24
CA LEU A 25 -6.10 -4.65 23.76
C LEU A 25 -6.24 -4.60 22.23
N LEU A 26 -5.44 -5.37 21.50
CA LEU A 26 -5.52 -5.45 20.04
C LEU A 26 -6.89 -5.97 19.56
N ILE A 27 -7.43 -7.01 20.19
CA ILE A 27 -8.77 -7.55 19.88
C ILE A 27 -9.83 -6.45 20.00
N SER A 28 -9.71 -5.57 21.00
CA SER A 28 -10.69 -4.50 21.25
C SER A 28 -10.51 -3.28 20.35
N ILE A 29 -9.26 -2.95 19.96
CA ILE A 29 -8.93 -1.72 19.23
C ILE A 29 -8.98 -1.91 17.72
N LEU A 30 -8.51 -3.04 17.19
CA LEU A 30 -8.39 -3.24 15.74
C LEU A 30 -9.72 -3.09 14.99
N PRO A 31 -10.85 -3.66 15.44
CA PRO A 31 -12.13 -3.43 14.77
C PRO A 31 -12.53 -1.95 14.73
N LYS A 32 -12.29 -1.23 15.82
CA LYS A 32 -12.58 0.21 15.93
C LYS A 32 -11.68 1.03 15.02
N ALA A 33 -10.40 0.69 14.96
CA ALA A 33 -9.44 1.34 14.07
C ALA A 33 -9.82 1.13 12.60
N LEU A 34 -10.18 -0.09 12.21
CA LEU A 34 -10.66 -0.37 10.86
C LEU A 34 -11.94 0.41 10.53
N ALA A 35 -12.91 0.45 11.45
CA ALA A 35 -14.14 1.21 11.26
C ALA A 35 -13.92 2.73 11.16
N SER A 36 -12.83 3.25 11.72
CA SER A 36 -12.51 4.69 11.69
C SER A 36 -11.84 5.16 10.39
N ILE A 37 -11.46 4.25 9.50
CA ILE A 37 -10.83 4.60 8.23
C ILE A 37 -11.82 5.35 7.34
N SER A 38 -11.48 6.58 6.99
CA SER A 38 -12.28 7.41 6.10
C SER A 38 -11.86 7.19 4.63
N TRP A 39 -12.80 6.76 3.82
CA TRP A 39 -12.60 6.52 2.39
C TRP A 39 -13.16 7.67 1.57
N LYS A 40 -12.36 8.25 0.65
CA LYS A 40 -12.85 9.25 -0.32
C LYS A 40 -13.93 8.67 -1.23
N LYS A 41 -13.80 7.40 -1.59
CA LYS A 41 -14.79 6.60 -2.33
C LYS A 41 -14.88 5.24 -1.68
N SER A 42 -16.08 4.76 -1.44
CA SER A 42 -16.36 3.46 -0.86
C SER A 42 -17.54 2.82 -1.56
N MET A 43 -17.66 1.52 -1.42
CA MET A 43 -18.73 0.72 -2.02
C MET A 43 -19.19 -0.36 -1.05
N LYS A 44 -20.44 -0.78 -1.19
CA LYS A 44 -20.93 -2.02 -0.59
C LYS A 44 -20.52 -3.19 -1.48
N TRP A 45 -20.35 -4.33 -0.85
CA TRP A 45 -19.99 -5.58 -1.51
C TRP A 45 -21.01 -6.66 -1.17
N SER A 46 -21.57 -7.30 -2.19
CA SER A 46 -22.61 -8.30 -2.01
C SER A 46 -23.79 -7.74 -1.18
N ASP A 47 -24.30 -8.52 -0.24
CA ASP A 47 -25.37 -8.21 0.72
C ASP A 47 -24.84 -7.65 2.08
N HIS A 48 -23.52 -7.45 2.19
CA HIS A 48 -22.90 -6.92 3.40
C HIS A 48 -23.16 -5.42 3.57
N SER A 49 -23.18 -4.98 4.83
CA SER A 49 -23.40 -3.57 5.18
C SER A 49 -22.14 -2.72 5.10
N LEU A 50 -20.97 -3.34 5.15
CA LEU A 50 -19.68 -2.68 5.19
C LEU A 50 -19.45 -1.78 3.97
N MET A 51 -19.15 -0.51 4.22
CA MET A 51 -18.69 0.45 3.22
C MET A 51 -17.15 0.48 3.24
N TRP A 52 -16.51 0.01 2.18
CA TRP A 52 -15.06 -0.08 2.08
C TRP A 52 -14.54 0.41 0.74
N GLY A 53 -13.26 0.80 0.66
CA GLY A 53 -12.66 1.30 -0.58
C GLY A 53 -12.64 0.29 -1.72
N ARG A 54 -12.56 -1.00 -1.40
CA ARG A 54 -12.70 -2.16 -2.29
C ARG A 54 -13.33 -3.30 -1.52
N PRO A 55 -13.87 -4.35 -2.18
CA PRO A 55 -14.37 -5.53 -1.47
C PRO A 55 -13.31 -6.13 -0.54
N LEU A 56 -13.57 -6.07 0.77
CA LEU A 56 -12.68 -6.66 1.77
C LEU A 56 -13.00 -8.14 1.89
N ARG A 57 -12.04 -9.01 1.62
CA ARG A 57 -12.24 -10.47 1.50
C ARG A 57 -11.64 -11.26 2.65
N SER A 58 -10.62 -10.75 3.30
CA SER A 58 -9.97 -11.40 4.43
C SER A 58 -9.24 -10.39 5.29
N ILE A 59 -9.01 -10.75 6.54
CA ILE A 59 -8.20 -9.99 7.47
C ILE A 59 -7.15 -10.93 8.05
N PHE A 60 -5.88 -10.63 7.82
CA PHE A 60 -4.78 -11.34 8.41
C PHE A 60 -4.27 -10.57 9.63
N ALA A 61 -4.24 -11.19 10.80
CA ALA A 61 -3.81 -10.54 12.03
C ALA A 61 -3.00 -11.47 12.94
N LEU A 62 -1.72 -11.16 13.05
CA LEU A 62 -0.76 -11.86 13.92
C LEU A 62 -0.05 -10.89 14.85
N PHE A 63 0.10 -11.29 16.09
CA PHE A 63 0.95 -10.63 17.05
C PHE A 63 1.77 -11.66 17.82
N ASN A 64 3.09 -11.49 17.84
CA ASN A 64 4.03 -12.40 18.52
C ASN A 64 3.81 -13.89 18.18
N GLY A 65 3.54 -14.18 16.90
CA GLY A 65 3.29 -15.54 16.42
C GLY A 65 1.92 -16.13 16.74
N LYS A 66 1.03 -15.36 17.35
CA LYS A 66 -0.33 -15.78 17.70
C LYS A 66 -1.38 -15.02 16.87
N LYS A 67 -2.43 -15.72 16.47
CA LYS A 67 -3.61 -15.11 15.84
C LYS A 67 -4.26 -14.13 16.81
N ILE A 68 -4.53 -12.91 16.37
CA ILE A 68 -5.39 -11.95 17.06
C ILE A 68 -6.79 -12.10 16.51
N ALA A 69 -7.62 -12.84 17.22
CA ALA A 69 -8.97 -13.20 16.78
C ALA A 69 -9.96 -12.08 17.09
N PHE A 70 -10.47 -11.41 16.05
CA PHE A 70 -11.56 -10.44 16.15
C PHE A 70 -12.46 -10.50 14.92
N GLN A 71 -13.67 -9.98 15.07
CA GLN A 71 -14.63 -9.87 13.99
C GLN A 71 -14.73 -8.42 13.52
N PHE A 72 -14.80 -8.23 12.21
CA PHE A 72 -15.06 -6.95 11.59
C PHE A 72 -16.10 -7.13 10.47
N ASP A 73 -17.32 -6.66 10.73
CA ASP A 73 -18.50 -6.88 9.90
C ASP A 73 -18.71 -8.40 9.63
N HIS A 74 -18.65 -8.84 8.39
CA HIS A 74 -18.83 -10.24 7.98
C HIS A 74 -17.54 -11.08 8.02
N LEU A 75 -16.40 -10.47 8.36
CA LEU A 75 -15.10 -11.15 8.34
C LEU A 75 -14.57 -11.42 9.75
N GLU A 76 -14.00 -12.60 9.91
CA GLU A 76 -13.18 -12.95 11.06
C GLU A 76 -11.70 -12.86 10.66
N SER A 77 -10.87 -12.29 11.53
CA SER A 77 -9.42 -12.25 11.31
C SER A 77 -8.80 -13.65 11.42
N SER A 78 -7.76 -13.89 10.65
CA SER A 78 -7.11 -15.19 10.52
C SER A 78 -5.59 -15.10 10.64
N ASP A 79 -4.93 -16.22 10.85
CA ASP A 79 -3.49 -16.43 10.67
C ASP A 79 -3.16 -17.01 9.28
N GLU A 80 -4.14 -16.98 8.38
CA GLU A 80 -4.04 -17.42 6.99
C GLU A 80 -4.15 -16.24 6.04
N ILE A 81 -3.41 -16.28 4.95
CA ILE A 81 -3.51 -15.33 3.85
C ILE A 81 -4.00 -16.00 2.59
N ILE A 82 -4.75 -15.26 1.79
CA ILE A 82 -5.24 -15.68 0.49
C ILE A 82 -4.33 -15.06 -0.56
N ILE A 83 -3.66 -15.89 -1.36
CA ILE A 83 -2.87 -15.46 -2.51
C ILE A 83 -3.62 -15.87 -3.76
N GLU A 84 -3.97 -14.90 -4.59
CA GLU A 84 -4.64 -15.12 -5.87
C GLU A 84 -3.61 -15.03 -6.99
N GLN A 85 -3.51 -16.09 -7.77
CA GLN A 85 -2.62 -16.20 -8.90
C GLN A 85 -3.32 -17.00 -10.00
N ASP A 86 -3.35 -16.48 -11.23
CA ASP A 86 -3.85 -17.19 -12.41
C ASP A 86 -5.24 -17.85 -12.22
N LEU A 87 -6.19 -17.10 -11.66
CA LEU A 87 -7.55 -17.57 -11.35
C LEU A 87 -7.64 -18.65 -10.26
N ALA A 88 -6.54 -18.96 -9.61
CA ALA A 88 -6.51 -19.89 -8.48
C ALA A 88 -6.21 -19.14 -7.17
N SER A 89 -6.95 -19.48 -6.11
CA SER A 89 -6.70 -18.99 -4.76
C SER A 89 -5.92 -20.03 -3.97
N LYS A 90 -4.81 -19.61 -3.35
CA LYS A 90 -4.05 -20.45 -2.43
C LYS A 90 -4.15 -19.85 -1.03
N ILE A 91 -4.58 -20.67 -0.08
CA ILE A 91 -4.59 -20.29 1.34
C ILE A 91 -3.31 -20.80 1.99
N LYS A 92 -2.62 -19.93 2.69
CA LYS A 92 -1.37 -20.25 3.38
C LYS A 92 -1.38 -19.73 4.79
N LYS A 93 -1.06 -20.63 5.73
CA LYS A 93 -0.87 -20.27 7.13
C LYS A 93 0.49 -19.63 7.34
N VAL A 94 0.53 -18.55 8.11
CA VAL A 94 1.73 -17.76 8.39
C VAL A 94 1.93 -17.68 9.91
N LYS A 95 3.17 -17.87 10.34
CA LYS A 95 3.49 -17.91 11.79
C LYS A 95 4.13 -16.64 12.31
N ASN A 96 4.78 -15.88 11.45
CA ASN A 96 5.50 -14.65 11.82
C ASN A 96 5.70 -13.75 10.61
N PHE A 97 6.20 -12.53 10.84
CA PHE A 97 6.43 -11.55 9.77
C PHE A 97 7.45 -12.03 8.73
N ARG A 98 8.48 -12.77 9.13
CA ARG A 98 9.48 -13.28 8.19
C ARG A 98 8.87 -14.27 7.20
N ASP A 99 8.06 -15.21 7.70
CA ASP A 99 7.34 -16.16 6.86
C ASP A 99 6.39 -15.47 5.91
N TYR A 100 5.72 -14.39 6.38
CA TYR A 100 4.86 -13.56 5.58
C TYR A 100 5.60 -12.89 4.42
N ASP A 101 6.71 -12.20 4.71
CA ASP A 101 7.53 -11.52 3.69
C ASP A 101 8.11 -12.51 2.66
N VAL A 102 8.64 -13.64 3.11
CA VAL A 102 9.13 -14.71 2.21
C VAL A 102 8.02 -15.25 1.33
N LEU A 103 6.83 -15.47 1.90
CA LEU A 103 5.68 -15.98 1.15
C LEU A 103 5.20 -14.98 0.09
N LEU A 104 5.13 -13.69 0.41
CA LEU A 104 4.78 -12.64 -0.55
C LEU A 104 5.81 -12.57 -1.68
N LYS A 105 7.09 -12.52 -1.36
CA LYS A 105 8.18 -12.47 -2.36
C LYS A 105 8.19 -13.68 -3.28
N SER A 106 7.92 -14.89 -2.75
CA SER A 106 7.82 -16.12 -3.57
C SER A 106 6.63 -16.14 -4.52
N ASN A 107 5.65 -15.25 -4.29
CA ASN A 107 4.50 -15.04 -5.16
C ASN A 107 4.56 -13.70 -5.92
N ASN A 108 5.75 -13.14 -6.08
CA ASN A 108 6.00 -11.90 -6.81
C ASN A 108 5.25 -10.68 -6.22
N ILE A 109 5.08 -10.63 -4.92
CA ILE A 109 4.47 -9.49 -4.21
C ILE A 109 5.54 -8.80 -3.39
N ILE A 110 5.81 -7.54 -3.66
CA ILE A 110 6.76 -6.71 -2.93
C ILE A 110 6.00 -5.83 -1.97
N LEU A 111 6.10 -6.11 -0.67
CA LEU A 111 5.34 -5.42 0.37
C LEU A 111 5.80 -3.97 0.55
N ASP A 112 7.12 -3.74 0.60
CA ASP A 112 7.70 -2.42 0.84
C ASP A 112 7.55 -1.50 -0.38
N HIS A 113 6.80 -0.40 -0.23
CA HIS A 113 6.61 0.59 -1.27
C HIS A 113 7.92 1.29 -1.69
N ASN A 114 8.87 1.49 -0.76
CA ASN A 114 10.18 2.06 -1.11
C ASN A 114 11.01 1.10 -1.97
N GLU A 115 10.87 -0.21 -1.77
CA GLU A 115 11.52 -1.21 -2.62
C GLU A 115 10.90 -1.18 -4.02
N ARG A 116 9.58 -1.10 -4.14
CA ARG A 116 8.89 -0.96 -5.43
C ARG A 116 9.31 0.30 -6.18
N GLU A 117 9.36 1.43 -5.48
CA GLU A 117 9.83 2.71 -6.05
C GLU A 117 11.25 2.61 -6.62
N LYS A 118 12.19 2.07 -5.84
CA LYS A 118 13.56 1.86 -6.28
C LYS A 118 13.66 0.98 -7.53
N ILE A 119 12.85 -0.07 -7.63
CA ILE A 119 12.80 -0.94 -8.80
C ILE A 119 12.33 -0.16 -10.02
N ILE A 120 11.24 0.60 -9.89
CA ILE A 120 10.67 1.43 -10.98
C ILE A 120 11.72 2.43 -11.46
N LEU A 121 12.28 3.22 -10.55
CA LEU A 121 13.27 4.25 -10.89
C LEU A 121 14.52 3.66 -11.54
N LYS A 122 15.06 2.57 -10.99
CA LYS A 122 16.22 1.89 -11.56
C LYS A 122 15.94 1.42 -13.00
N LYS A 123 14.75 0.89 -13.26
CA LYS A 123 14.40 0.38 -14.59
C LYS A 123 14.14 1.51 -15.58
N ILE A 124 13.42 2.56 -15.19
CA ILE A 124 13.22 3.76 -16.00
C ILE A 124 14.60 4.34 -16.40
N ASN A 125 15.46 4.63 -15.41
CA ASN A 125 16.79 5.19 -15.66
C ASN A 125 17.66 4.32 -16.59
N SER A 126 17.61 2.99 -16.42
CA SER A 126 18.37 2.09 -17.30
C SER A 126 17.84 2.10 -18.74
N THR A 127 16.53 2.18 -18.90
CA THR A 127 15.89 2.22 -20.22
C THR A 127 16.15 3.55 -20.92
N SER A 128 16.01 4.67 -20.21
CA SER A 128 16.27 6.01 -20.75
C SER A 128 17.72 6.16 -21.21
N LYS A 129 18.68 5.75 -20.36
CA LYS A 129 20.12 5.78 -20.73
C LYS A 129 20.44 4.95 -21.96
N SER A 130 19.85 3.76 -22.09
CA SER A 130 20.13 2.87 -23.23
C SER A 130 19.63 3.41 -24.57
N LYS A 131 18.72 4.38 -24.56
CA LYS A 131 18.08 4.98 -25.75
C LYS A 131 18.39 6.47 -25.93
N ASP A 132 19.23 7.05 -25.06
CA ASP A 132 19.51 8.50 -25.02
C ASP A 132 18.23 9.33 -24.85
N TYR A 133 17.28 8.81 -24.07
CA TYR A 133 16.04 9.50 -23.75
C TYR A 133 16.19 10.26 -22.43
N LYS A 134 15.41 11.34 -22.29
CA LYS A 134 15.22 12.07 -21.03
C LYS A 134 13.84 11.74 -20.47
N GLU A 135 13.77 11.39 -19.21
CA GLU A 135 12.54 11.28 -18.48
C GLU A 135 12.26 12.55 -17.68
N THR A 136 10.99 12.95 -17.66
CA THR A 136 10.51 13.94 -16.70
C THR A 136 9.60 13.19 -15.72
N LEU A 137 10.15 12.85 -14.56
CA LEU A 137 9.41 12.08 -13.56
C LEU A 137 8.46 13.00 -12.80
N ASN A 138 7.17 12.79 -13.01
CA ASN A 138 6.13 13.37 -12.19
C ASN A 138 6.05 12.59 -10.86
N SER A 139 6.48 13.22 -9.76
CA SER A 139 6.53 12.58 -8.44
C SER A 139 5.17 12.06 -7.95
N LYS A 140 4.08 12.78 -8.25
CA LYS A 140 2.72 12.36 -7.89
C LYS A 140 2.29 11.13 -8.67
N LEU A 141 2.63 11.07 -9.96
CA LEU A 141 2.39 9.88 -10.77
C LEU A 141 3.21 8.69 -10.29
N LEU A 142 4.47 8.91 -9.94
CA LEU A 142 5.33 7.85 -9.40
C LEU A 142 4.74 7.28 -8.10
N GLU A 143 4.36 8.13 -7.15
CA GLU A 143 3.72 7.73 -5.91
C GLU A 143 2.42 6.93 -6.18
N GLU A 144 1.58 7.39 -7.10
CA GLU A 144 0.35 6.70 -7.47
C GLU A 144 0.66 5.31 -8.05
N VAL A 145 1.61 5.21 -8.99
CA VAL A 145 2.00 3.93 -9.63
C VAL A 145 2.60 2.97 -8.59
N VAL A 146 3.48 3.44 -7.71
CA VAL A 146 4.06 2.64 -6.63
C VAL A 146 3.00 2.03 -5.72
N ASN A 147 1.91 2.76 -5.47
CA ASN A 147 0.82 2.29 -4.62
C ASN A 147 -0.18 1.36 -5.33
N ILE A 148 -0.21 1.37 -6.67
CA ILE A 148 -1.11 0.51 -7.44
C ILE A 148 -0.49 -0.86 -7.75
N VAL A 149 0.84 -0.92 -7.98
CA VAL A 149 1.52 -2.13 -8.43
C VAL A 149 2.12 -2.91 -7.28
N GLU A 150 1.94 -4.22 -7.27
CA GLU A 150 2.51 -5.15 -6.29
C GLU A 150 3.88 -5.69 -6.72
N ASN A 151 4.07 -5.86 -8.05
CA ASN A 151 5.30 -6.32 -8.68
C ASN A 151 5.64 -5.44 -9.87
N PRO A 152 6.47 -4.42 -9.73
CA PRO A 152 6.75 -3.48 -10.80
C PRO A 152 7.49 -4.12 -11.97
N ASN A 153 6.91 -4.05 -13.16
CA ASN A 153 7.57 -4.40 -14.41
C ASN A 153 7.45 -3.23 -15.40
N VAL A 154 8.55 -2.52 -15.59
CA VAL A 154 8.60 -1.34 -16.48
C VAL A 154 8.92 -1.76 -17.90
N LEU A 155 8.02 -1.44 -18.81
CA LEU A 155 8.14 -1.70 -20.24
C LEU A 155 8.21 -0.39 -21.01
N LEU A 156 9.06 -0.37 -22.03
CA LEU A 156 9.05 0.69 -23.04
C LEU A 156 8.03 0.34 -24.11
N VAL A 157 7.06 1.21 -24.29
CA VAL A 157 6.03 1.06 -25.33
C VAL A 157 6.11 2.18 -26.35
N ASN A 158 5.79 1.88 -27.59
CA ASN A 158 5.71 2.86 -28.66
C ASN A 158 4.25 3.15 -28.98
N PHE A 159 3.97 4.35 -29.46
CA PHE A 159 2.66 4.74 -29.98
C PHE A 159 2.78 5.25 -31.42
N ASN A 160 1.64 5.38 -32.13
CA ASN A 160 1.63 5.83 -33.51
C ASN A 160 2.13 7.28 -33.60
N LYS A 161 3.17 7.50 -34.42
CA LYS A 161 3.77 8.83 -34.62
C LYS A 161 2.81 9.89 -35.16
N GLU A 162 1.69 9.49 -35.71
CA GLU A 162 0.65 10.42 -36.14
C GLU A 162 0.08 11.25 -35.01
N TYR A 163 0.04 10.71 -33.80
CA TYR A 163 -0.39 11.44 -32.62
C TYR A 163 0.56 12.57 -32.21
N LEU A 164 1.81 12.55 -32.66
CA LEU A 164 2.77 13.65 -32.41
C LEU A 164 2.40 14.94 -33.20
N LYS A 165 1.38 14.92 -34.07
CA LYS A 165 0.78 16.12 -34.64
C LYS A 165 -0.11 16.89 -33.67
N ILE A 166 -0.53 16.24 -32.59
CA ILE A 166 -1.32 16.84 -31.51
C ILE A 166 -0.36 17.59 -30.59
N PRO A 167 -0.76 18.72 -29.98
CA PRO A 167 0.06 19.42 -28.99
C PRO A 167 0.53 18.46 -27.87
N GLN A 168 1.82 18.46 -27.59
CA GLN A 168 2.43 17.47 -26.67
C GLN A 168 1.84 17.53 -25.27
N GLU A 169 1.36 18.69 -24.82
CA GLU A 169 0.73 18.89 -23.52
C GLU A 169 -0.54 18.03 -23.35
N ILE A 170 -1.30 17.88 -24.43
CA ILE A 170 -2.51 17.04 -24.47
C ILE A 170 -2.11 15.57 -24.38
N ILE A 171 -1.11 15.16 -25.14
CA ILE A 171 -0.60 13.78 -25.12
C ILE A 171 -0.06 13.44 -23.73
N ILE A 172 0.81 14.29 -23.18
CA ILE A 172 1.38 14.11 -21.84
C ILE A 172 0.28 13.99 -20.80
N SER A 173 -0.69 14.92 -20.82
CA SER A 173 -1.82 14.87 -19.89
C SER A 173 -2.61 13.56 -19.97
N THR A 174 -2.79 13.04 -21.20
CA THR A 174 -3.49 11.77 -21.44
C THR A 174 -2.66 10.59 -20.92
N LEU A 175 -1.37 10.55 -21.24
CA LEU A 175 -0.47 9.50 -20.78
C LEU A 175 -0.40 9.44 -19.25
N GLU A 176 -0.17 10.57 -18.60
CA GLU A 176 -0.03 10.61 -17.15
C GLU A 176 -1.35 10.41 -16.40
N LYS A 177 -2.39 11.18 -16.73
CA LYS A 177 -3.64 11.21 -15.96
C LYS A 177 -4.58 10.04 -16.23
N HIS A 178 -4.58 9.53 -17.46
CA HIS A 178 -5.53 8.49 -17.85
C HIS A 178 -4.89 7.11 -17.98
N GLN A 179 -3.63 7.05 -18.47
CA GLN A 179 -2.94 5.78 -18.72
C GLN A 179 -1.91 5.41 -17.62
N ARG A 180 -1.51 6.37 -16.78
CA ARG A 180 -0.46 6.18 -15.79
C ARG A 180 0.88 5.80 -16.40
N TYR A 181 1.18 6.33 -17.59
CA TYR A 181 2.46 6.16 -18.28
C TYR A 181 3.40 7.32 -17.97
N PHE A 182 4.68 7.00 -17.94
CA PHE A 182 5.75 8.00 -17.82
C PHE A 182 6.17 8.45 -19.22
N PRO A 183 5.90 9.70 -19.63
CA PRO A 183 6.34 10.20 -20.91
C PRO A 183 7.86 10.31 -20.96
N ILE A 184 8.42 10.01 -22.14
CA ILE A 184 9.85 10.13 -22.40
C ILE A 184 10.10 11.07 -23.57
N PHE A 185 11.26 11.73 -23.52
CA PHE A 185 11.62 12.80 -24.42
C PHE A 185 12.95 12.53 -25.09
N ASP A 186 13.14 13.01 -26.31
CA ASP A 186 14.43 12.99 -26.97
C ASP A 186 15.42 14.02 -26.34
N SER A 187 16.65 14.03 -26.81
CA SER A 187 17.69 14.98 -26.33
C SER A 187 17.33 16.45 -26.54
N ARG A 188 16.36 16.74 -27.44
CA ARG A 188 15.84 18.09 -27.73
C ARG A 188 14.60 18.44 -26.89
N GLY A 189 14.16 17.56 -26.00
CA GLY A 189 12.99 17.76 -25.14
C GLY A 189 11.65 17.57 -25.86
N ARG A 190 11.60 16.87 -26.99
CA ARG A 190 10.37 16.52 -27.70
C ARG A 190 9.91 15.16 -27.29
N LEU A 191 8.60 15.02 -27.07
CA LEU A 191 7.95 13.73 -26.79
C LEU A 191 8.26 12.74 -27.92
N THR A 192 8.63 11.51 -27.58
CA THR A 192 9.06 10.50 -28.53
C THR A 192 8.43 9.12 -28.25
#